data_be215b0c08d1982a7a23e7ecea4296c6
#
_entry.id   be215b0c08d1982a7a23e7ecea4296c6
#
_cell.length_a   1.000
_cell.length_b   1.000
_cell.length_c   1.000
_cell.angle_alpha   90.00
_cell.angle_beta   90.00
_cell.angle_gamma   90.00
#
_symmetry.space_group_name_H-M   'P 1'
#
loop_
_entity.id
_entity.type
_entity.pdbx_description
1 polymer ?
#
loop_
_entity_poly.entity_id
_entity_poly.type
_entity_poly.pdbx_seq_one_letter_code
_entity_poly.pdbx_strand_id
1 'polypeptide(L)'
;MTGSFEWDAIKEESNLVKHKVDFRRAIEIFDGDVVEIADIRRDYGEVRIRCLGEIEGRVYVVVYTWRGPNRRIISARKGNEKEARDYYSHDREGGTSAS
;
A
#
# COMPACT_ATOMS: atom_id res chain seq x y z
N MET A 1 14.73 -8.62 -3.92
CA MET A 1 14.61 -8.03 -2.58
C MET A 1 14.14 -6.61 -2.66
N THR A 2 13.06 -6.34 -2.02
CA THR A 2 12.35 -5.10 -2.25
C THR A 2 12.71 -3.98 -1.28
N GLY A 3 13.84 -3.88 -0.78
CA GLY A 3 14.18 -2.83 0.14
C GLY A 3 13.64 -3.07 1.53
N SER A 4 13.86 -2.13 2.40
CA SER A 4 13.51 -2.27 3.80
C SER A 4 12.22 -1.55 4.12
N PHE A 5 11.55 -2.06 5.14
CA PHE A 5 10.33 -1.49 5.67
C PHE A 5 10.56 -1.12 7.14
N GLU A 6 9.90 -0.07 7.56
CA GLU A 6 9.91 0.31 8.97
C GLU A 6 8.54 0.84 9.35
N TRP A 7 8.26 0.88 10.63
CA TRP A 7 7.02 1.46 11.12
C TRP A 7 7.12 1.69 12.62
N ASP A 8 6.20 2.50 13.10
CA ASP A 8 6.05 2.81 14.51
C ASP A 8 5.19 1.73 15.15
N ALA A 9 5.67 1.15 16.25
CA ALA A 9 4.94 0.06 16.93
C ALA A 9 3.55 0.49 17.39
N ILE A 10 3.40 1.76 17.79
CA ILE A 10 2.11 2.26 18.22
C ILE A 10 1.14 2.34 17.04
N LYS A 11 1.63 2.77 15.88
CA LYS A 11 0.81 2.81 14.68
C LYS A 11 0.43 1.41 14.23
N GLU A 12 1.32 0.46 14.35
CA GLU A 12 1.05 -0.93 14.01
C GLU A 12 -0.10 -1.46 14.84
N GLU A 13 -0.03 -1.25 16.14
CA GLU A 13 -1.06 -1.73 17.05
C GLU A 13 -2.40 -1.04 16.78
N SER A 14 -2.38 0.27 16.63
CA SER A 14 -3.57 1.05 16.36
C SER A 14 -4.22 0.63 15.04
N ASN A 15 -3.39 0.38 14.04
CA ASN A 15 -3.89 -0.04 12.74
C ASN A 15 -4.55 -1.43 12.81
N LEU A 16 -3.94 -2.33 13.58
CA LEU A 16 -4.47 -3.67 13.74
C LEU A 16 -5.85 -3.63 14.41
N VAL A 17 -6.00 -2.78 15.42
CA VAL A 17 -7.29 -2.62 16.08
C VAL A 17 -8.33 -2.03 15.13
N LYS A 18 -7.94 -0.99 14.40
CA LYS A 18 -8.87 -0.23 13.57
C LYS A 18 -9.25 -0.96 12.28
N HIS A 19 -8.27 -1.55 11.61
CA HIS A 19 -8.47 -2.12 10.28
C HIS A 19 -8.34 -3.64 10.24
N LYS A 20 -7.93 -4.26 11.32
CA LYS A 20 -7.73 -5.72 11.41
C LYS A 20 -6.68 -6.21 10.41
N VAL A 21 -5.73 -5.38 10.06
CA VAL A 21 -4.67 -5.74 9.14
C VAL A 21 -3.32 -5.51 9.80
N ASP A 22 -2.49 -6.55 9.79
CA ASP A 22 -1.15 -6.51 10.33
C ASP A 22 -0.23 -5.91 9.26
N PHE A 23 0.64 -4.98 9.64
CA PHE A 23 1.59 -4.39 8.72
C PHE A 23 2.48 -5.45 8.06
N ARG A 24 2.88 -6.46 8.82
CA ARG A 24 3.74 -7.52 8.28
C ARG A 24 3.05 -8.31 7.18
N ARG A 25 1.75 -8.46 7.31
CA ARG A 25 0.97 -9.12 6.26
C ARG A 25 0.84 -8.20 5.07
N ALA A 26 0.50 -6.95 5.32
CA ALA A 26 0.19 -6.00 4.27
C ALA A 26 1.37 -5.72 3.34
N ILE A 27 2.59 -5.70 3.87
CA ILE A 27 3.75 -5.41 3.03
C ILE A 27 4.02 -6.51 2.00
N GLU A 28 3.33 -7.63 2.09
CA GLU A 28 3.46 -8.67 1.08
C GLU A 28 2.97 -8.21 -0.29
N ILE A 29 2.19 -7.12 -0.36
CA ILE A 29 1.80 -6.59 -1.67
C ILE A 29 3.01 -6.21 -2.50
N PHE A 30 4.11 -5.83 -1.85
CA PHE A 30 5.31 -5.40 -2.56
C PHE A 30 6.09 -6.55 -3.20
N ASP A 31 5.69 -7.78 -2.94
CA ASP A 31 6.27 -8.94 -3.62
C ASP A 31 5.68 -9.14 -5.01
N GLY A 32 4.57 -8.50 -5.30
CA GLY A 32 3.92 -8.58 -6.61
C GLY A 32 3.79 -7.21 -7.24
N ASP A 33 2.90 -7.12 -8.21
CA ASP A 33 2.65 -5.86 -8.90
C ASP A 33 1.83 -4.93 -8.02
N VAL A 34 2.21 -3.67 -7.99
CA VAL A 34 1.52 -2.67 -7.19
C VAL A 34 1.19 -1.45 -8.06
N VAL A 35 0.15 -0.72 -7.64
CA VAL A 35 -0.23 0.54 -8.24
C VAL A 35 -0.01 1.62 -7.20
N GLU A 36 0.85 2.58 -7.50
CA GLU A 36 1.20 3.63 -6.55
C GLU A 36 0.58 4.96 -6.97
N ILE A 37 -0.04 5.61 -6.01
CA ILE A 37 -0.75 6.87 -6.24
C ILE A 37 -0.32 7.83 -5.15
N ALA A 38 0.11 9.05 -5.56
CA ALA A 38 0.44 10.06 -4.56
C ALA A 38 -0.81 10.39 -3.76
N ASP A 39 -0.67 10.42 -2.45
CA ASP A 39 -1.79 10.74 -1.58
C ASP A 39 -1.79 12.24 -1.30
N ILE A 40 -2.60 12.96 -2.06
CA ILE A 40 -2.65 14.40 -1.98
C ILE A 40 -3.91 14.92 -1.30
N ARG A 41 -4.62 14.03 -0.58
CA ARG A 41 -5.90 14.39 0.05
C ARG A 41 -5.76 15.48 1.11
N ARG A 42 -4.59 15.59 1.68
CA ARG A 42 -4.30 16.67 2.63
C ARG A 42 -2.79 16.91 2.67
N ASP A 43 -2.42 18.01 3.27
CA ASP A 43 -1.00 18.33 3.46
C ASP A 43 -0.52 17.64 4.74
N TYR A 44 0.33 16.64 4.58
CA TYR A 44 0.88 15.89 5.71
C TYR A 44 2.25 16.39 6.13
N GLY A 45 2.79 17.41 5.44
CA GLY A 45 4.16 17.84 5.68
C GLY A 45 5.19 16.88 5.11
N GLU A 46 4.75 15.87 4.38
CA GLU A 46 5.62 14.88 3.76
C GLU A 46 4.87 14.25 2.59
N VAL A 47 5.62 13.69 1.67
CA VAL A 47 5.01 12.99 0.55
C VAL A 47 4.54 11.62 1.02
N ARG A 48 3.26 11.33 0.86
CA ARG A 48 2.70 10.03 1.17
C ARG A 48 2.24 9.35 -0.10
N ILE A 49 2.45 8.05 -0.15
CA ILE A 49 2.09 7.24 -1.31
C ILE A 49 1.08 6.20 -0.88
N ARG A 50 -0.01 6.12 -1.62
CA ARG A 50 -1.03 5.11 -1.42
C ARG A 50 -0.77 4.00 -2.43
N CYS A 51 -0.57 2.80 -1.95
CA CYS A 51 -0.15 1.68 -2.78
C CYS A 51 -1.19 0.58 -2.72
N LEU A 52 -1.67 0.16 -3.88
CA LEU A 52 -2.63 -0.93 -4.01
C LEU A 52 -1.91 -2.18 -4.46
N GLY A 53 -2.22 -3.31 -3.84
CA GLY A 53 -1.64 -4.57 -4.24
C GLY A 53 -2.50 -5.72 -3.80
N GLU A 54 -2.20 -6.91 -4.28
CA GLU A 54 -3.01 -8.09 -4.04
C GLU A 54 -2.25 -9.10 -3.21
N ILE A 55 -2.93 -9.70 -2.23
CA ILE A 55 -2.43 -10.82 -1.45
C ILE A 55 -3.53 -11.86 -1.47
N GLU A 56 -3.26 -13.00 -2.06
CA GLU A 56 -4.20 -14.14 -2.08
C GLU A 56 -5.59 -13.74 -2.54
N GLY A 57 -5.64 -13.00 -3.64
CA GLY A 57 -6.91 -12.63 -4.26
C GLY A 57 -7.62 -11.46 -3.64
N ARG A 58 -7.01 -10.81 -2.64
CA ARG A 58 -7.62 -9.66 -1.98
C ARG A 58 -6.74 -8.44 -2.15
N VAL A 59 -7.34 -7.32 -2.53
CA VAL A 59 -6.61 -6.06 -2.69
C VAL A 59 -6.46 -5.38 -1.34
N TYR A 60 -5.25 -4.93 -1.05
CA TYR A 60 -4.94 -4.17 0.15
C TYR A 60 -4.42 -2.80 -0.24
N VAL A 61 -4.59 -1.85 0.65
CA VAL A 61 -4.10 -0.48 0.47
C VAL A 61 -3.09 -0.21 1.58
N VAL A 62 -1.87 0.11 1.19
CA VAL A 62 -0.81 0.46 2.13
C VAL A 62 -0.41 1.89 1.86
N VAL A 63 -0.38 2.71 2.91
CA VAL A 63 0.09 4.09 2.80
C VAL A 63 1.46 4.15 3.43
N TYR A 64 2.41 4.73 2.72
CA TYR A 64 3.76 4.85 3.24
C TYR A 64 4.40 6.15 2.81
N THR A 65 5.51 6.50 3.46
CA THR A 65 6.37 7.59 3.04
C THR A 65 7.79 7.06 3.02
N TRP A 66 8.66 7.71 2.27
CA TRP A 66 10.06 7.31 2.22
C TRP A 66 10.84 7.91 3.39
N ARG A 67 11.65 7.08 4.05
CA ARG A 67 12.62 7.50 5.04
C ARG A 67 13.96 6.98 4.57
N GLY A 68 14.73 7.81 3.87
CA GLY A 68 15.92 7.34 3.22
C GLY A 68 15.55 6.22 2.24
N PRO A 69 16.20 5.06 2.31
CA PRO A 69 15.86 3.94 1.41
C PRO A 69 14.70 3.09 1.90
N ASN A 70 14.13 3.41 3.06
CA ASN A 70 13.09 2.58 3.67
C ASN A 70 11.70 3.12 3.40
N ARG A 71 10.76 2.21 3.17
CA ARG A 71 9.35 2.57 3.16
C ARG A 71 8.85 2.56 4.60
N ARG A 72 8.45 3.73 5.09
CA ARG A 72 7.88 3.83 6.43
C ARG A 72 6.39 3.68 6.32
N ILE A 73 5.88 2.56 6.81
CA ILE A 73 4.47 2.22 6.69
C ILE A 73 3.66 3.07 7.68
N ILE A 74 2.61 3.68 7.18
CA ILE A 74 1.75 4.57 7.97
C ILE A 74 0.42 3.90 8.28
N SER A 75 -0.16 3.22 7.31
CA SER A 75 -1.42 2.52 7.52
C SER A 75 -1.57 1.40 6.49
N ALA A 76 -2.43 0.45 6.81
CA ALA A 76 -2.72 -0.66 5.93
C ALA A 76 -4.15 -1.12 6.17
N ARG A 77 -4.89 -1.36 5.10
CA ARG A 77 -6.27 -1.81 5.20
C ARG A 77 -6.64 -2.61 3.96
N LYS A 78 -7.76 -3.30 4.04
CA LYS A 78 -8.29 -3.97 2.86
C LYS A 78 -8.88 -2.91 1.93
N GLY A 79 -8.73 -3.13 0.64
CA GLY A 79 -9.29 -2.23 -0.36
C GLY A 79 -10.80 -2.43 -0.47
N ASN A 80 -11.51 -1.35 -0.84
CA ASN A 80 -12.93 -1.44 -1.11
C ASN A 80 -13.16 -1.88 -2.56
N GLU A 81 -14.41 -2.02 -2.96
CA GLU A 81 -14.73 -2.50 -4.31
C GLU A 81 -14.17 -1.61 -5.40
N LYS A 82 -14.27 -0.30 -5.22
CA LYS A 82 -13.76 0.63 -6.20
C LYS A 82 -12.24 0.50 -6.34
N GLU A 83 -11.57 0.39 -5.21
CA GLU A 83 -10.12 0.25 -5.21
C GLU A 83 -9.69 -1.06 -5.87
N ALA A 84 -10.42 -2.12 -5.61
CA ALA A 84 -10.12 -3.40 -6.24
C ALA A 84 -10.30 -3.31 -7.76
N ARG A 85 -11.39 -2.67 -8.21
CA ARG A 85 -11.61 -2.47 -9.64
C ARG A 85 -10.51 -1.63 -10.26
N ASP A 86 -10.12 -0.56 -9.57
CA ASP A 86 -9.09 0.33 -10.07
C ASP A 86 -7.75 -0.41 -10.18
N TYR A 87 -7.45 -1.24 -9.19
CA TYR A 87 -6.23 -2.02 -9.21
C TYR A 87 -6.17 -2.97 -10.40
N TYR A 88 -7.21 -3.77 -10.57
CA TYR A 88 -7.22 -4.76 -11.65
C TYR A 88 -7.28 -4.11 -13.02
N SER A 89 -8.00 -3.01 -13.13
CA SER A 89 -8.11 -2.28 -14.37
C SER A 89 -6.77 -1.66 -14.76
N HIS A 90 -6.10 -1.06 -13.80
CA HIS A 90 -4.80 -0.42 -14.03
C HIS A 90 -3.74 -1.45 -14.39
N ASP A 91 -3.75 -2.58 -13.68
CA ASP A 91 -2.80 -3.66 -13.94
C ASP A 91 -2.96 -4.18 -15.36
N ARG A 92 -4.20 -4.35 -15.81
CA ARG A 92 -4.50 -4.81 -17.15
C ARG A 92 -4.05 -3.79 -18.20
N GLU A 93 -4.29 -2.52 -17.94
CA GLU A 93 -3.87 -1.44 -18.84
C GLU A 93 -2.36 -1.36 -18.90
N GLY A 94 -1.71 -1.50 -17.76
CA GLY A 94 -0.25 -1.49 -17.69
C GLY A 94 0.34 -2.61 -18.52
N GLY A 95 -0.23 -3.80 -18.40
CA GLY A 95 0.19 -4.94 -19.20
C GLY A 95 0.01 -4.69 -20.69
N THR A 96 -1.11 -4.08 -21.04
CA THR A 96 -1.40 -3.76 -22.43
C THR A 96 -0.46 -2.70 -22.97
N SER A 97 -0.26 -1.65 -22.21
CA SER A 97 0.56 -0.54 -22.70
C SER A 97 2.04 -0.87 -22.74
N ALA A 98 2.47 -1.84 -21.98
CA ALA A 98 3.85 -2.26 -22.04
C ALA A 98 4.20 -2.94 -23.35
N SER A 99 3.21 -3.33 -24.08
CA SER A 99 3.41 -4.02 -25.36
C SER A 99 3.63 -3.08 -26.53
#